data_ae0c048916976e5441e81cd66ce4c10d
#
_entry.id   ae0c048916976e5441e81cd66ce4c10d
#
_cell.length_a   1.000
_cell.length_b   1.000
_cell.length_c   1.000
_cell.angle_alpha   90.00
_cell.angle_beta   90.00
_cell.angle_gamma   90.00
#
_symmetry.space_group_name_H-M   'P 1'
#
loop_
_entity.id
_entity.type
_entity.pdbx_description
1 polymer ?
#
loop_
_entity_poly.entity_id
_entity_poly.type
_entity_poly.pdbx_seq_one_letter_code
_entity_poly.pdbx_strand_id
1 'polypeptide(L)'
;MRTALAITNVELRRFLADRSNIFFVFVFPLLLVLFIGSQFGGGSSGRVALVGTGDLADDLVTALESDHVGVTRVGLDEGRELVARGRADVAVVVPAEANGAYAAGEDLTVQVVVGNQAQSQTTEQRVATALGDLALRQGQVAALAGAGLDAEAARAALAAAGALVQP
;
A
#
# COMPACT_ATOMS: atom_id res chain seq x y z
N MET A 1 35.82 2.18 -46.16
CA MET A 1 35.44 2.30 -44.72
C MET A 1 35.75 3.67 -44.11
N ARG A 2 36.81 4.38 -44.45
CA ARG A 2 37.14 5.70 -43.88
C ARG A 2 36.13 6.81 -44.27
N THR A 3 35.55 6.77 -45.48
CA THR A 3 34.57 7.76 -45.96
C THR A 3 33.22 7.64 -45.22
N ALA A 4 32.77 6.42 -44.90
CA ALA A 4 31.52 6.21 -44.15
C ALA A 4 31.63 6.75 -42.73
N LEU A 5 32.76 6.52 -42.05
CA LEU A 5 33.02 7.06 -40.71
C LEU A 5 33.10 8.60 -40.69
N ALA A 6 33.63 9.22 -41.75
CA ALA A 6 33.70 10.67 -41.83
C ALA A 6 32.32 11.29 -42.01
N ILE A 7 31.44 10.69 -42.81
CA ILE A 7 30.06 11.13 -43.03
C ILE A 7 29.26 10.98 -41.71
N THR A 8 29.35 9.83 -41.02
CA THR A 8 28.68 9.58 -39.75
C THR A 8 29.08 10.60 -38.69
N ASN A 9 30.36 10.96 -38.61
CA ASN A 9 30.85 11.93 -37.63
C ASN A 9 30.34 13.35 -37.91
N VAL A 10 30.22 13.75 -39.18
CA VAL A 10 29.65 15.06 -39.55
C VAL A 10 28.15 15.11 -39.27
N GLU A 11 27.41 14.06 -39.60
CA GLU A 11 25.97 13.96 -39.31
C GLU A 11 25.70 13.96 -37.81
N LEU A 12 26.48 13.18 -37.03
CA LEU A 12 26.34 13.14 -35.55
C LEU A 12 26.66 14.51 -34.94
N ARG A 13 27.67 15.21 -35.45
CA ARG A 13 28.04 16.55 -34.96
C ARG A 13 26.97 17.59 -35.29
N ARG A 14 26.32 17.46 -36.44
CA ARG A 14 25.22 18.32 -36.87
C ARG A 14 23.96 18.05 -36.04
N PHE A 15 23.67 16.77 -35.75
CA PHE A 15 22.59 16.34 -34.90
C PHE A 15 22.76 16.87 -33.45
N LEU A 16 23.98 16.80 -32.91
CA LEU A 16 24.29 17.31 -31.55
C LEU A 16 24.39 18.84 -31.48
N ALA A 17 24.61 19.52 -32.61
CA ALA A 17 24.61 20.98 -32.68
C ALA A 17 23.20 21.58 -32.72
N ASP A 18 22.19 20.82 -33.12
CA ASP A 18 20.80 21.25 -33.10
C ASP A 18 20.19 21.04 -31.70
N ARG A 19 20.18 22.13 -30.94
CA ARG A 19 19.65 22.14 -29.57
C ARG A 19 18.19 21.69 -29.50
N SER A 20 17.42 21.98 -30.54
CA SER A 20 16.01 21.55 -30.62
C SER A 20 15.88 20.04 -30.72
N ASN A 21 16.74 19.44 -31.52
CA ASN A 21 16.74 18.00 -31.77
C ASN A 21 17.17 17.21 -30.52
N ILE A 22 18.18 17.69 -29.78
CA ILE A 22 18.60 17.13 -28.51
C ILE A 22 17.46 17.20 -27.49
N PHE A 23 16.75 18.33 -27.44
CA PHE A 23 15.62 18.50 -26.53
C PHE A 23 14.51 17.48 -26.82
N PHE A 24 14.08 17.35 -28.06
CA PHE A 24 12.97 16.45 -28.42
C PHE A 24 13.34 14.96 -28.37
N VAL A 25 14.59 14.61 -28.63
CA VAL A 25 15.02 13.19 -28.63
C VAL A 25 15.41 12.69 -27.25
N PHE A 26 15.97 13.53 -26.39
CA PHE A 26 16.47 13.10 -25.05
C PHE A 26 15.70 13.73 -23.90
N VAL A 27 15.54 15.06 -23.91
CA VAL A 27 14.98 15.77 -22.76
C VAL A 27 13.47 15.58 -22.69
N PHE A 28 12.77 15.68 -23.81
CA PHE A 28 11.32 15.53 -23.85
C PHE A 28 10.84 14.13 -23.45
N PRO A 29 11.37 13.00 -23.95
CA PRO A 29 11.00 11.67 -23.48
C PRO A 29 11.33 11.47 -22.00
N LEU A 30 12.47 11.99 -21.53
CA LEU A 30 12.84 11.89 -20.12
C LEU A 30 11.90 12.68 -19.21
N LEU A 31 11.53 13.90 -19.61
CA LEU A 31 10.52 14.71 -18.93
C LEU A 31 9.15 14.02 -18.95
N LEU A 32 8.78 13.40 -20.07
CA LEU A 32 7.50 12.69 -20.19
C LEU A 32 7.46 11.46 -19.29
N VAL A 33 8.54 10.68 -19.23
CA VAL A 33 8.66 9.54 -18.32
C VAL A 33 8.63 10.01 -16.86
N LEU A 34 9.34 11.10 -16.53
CA LEU A 34 9.36 11.67 -15.20
C LEU A 34 8.00 12.24 -14.81
N PHE A 35 7.31 12.91 -15.73
CA PHE A 35 5.96 13.44 -15.52
C PHE A 35 4.94 12.31 -15.34
N ILE A 36 4.95 11.31 -16.23
CA ILE A 36 4.09 10.12 -16.07
C ILE A 36 4.46 9.36 -14.80
N GLY A 37 5.75 9.15 -14.54
CA GLY A 37 6.22 8.49 -13.33
C GLY A 37 5.81 9.21 -12.04
N SER A 38 5.80 10.55 -12.04
CA SER A 38 5.32 11.33 -10.88
C SER A 38 3.81 11.24 -10.69
N GLN A 39 3.06 11.06 -11.79
CA GLN A 39 1.60 10.86 -11.74
C GLN A 39 1.21 9.45 -11.26
N PHE A 40 2.01 8.44 -11.62
CA PHE A 40 1.74 7.03 -11.31
C PHE A 40 2.67 6.45 -10.24
N GLY A 41 3.85 7.04 -10.01
CA GLY A 41 4.87 6.55 -9.06
C GLY A 41 4.82 7.13 -7.66
N GLY A 42 4.00 8.15 -7.42
CA GLY A 42 3.80 8.79 -6.10
C GLY A 42 2.44 8.53 -5.46
N GLY A 43 1.59 7.73 -6.09
CA GLY A 43 0.31 7.33 -5.55
C GLY A 43 0.48 6.15 -4.59
N SER A 44 0.10 6.33 -3.33
CA SER A 44 -0.22 5.20 -2.46
C SER A 44 -1.08 4.19 -3.26
N SER A 45 -0.75 2.90 -3.16
CA SER A 45 -1.44 1.82 -3.90
C SER A 45 -2.90 1.62 -3.45
N GLY A 46 -3.55 2.69 -3.01
CA GLY A 46 -4.89 2.78 -2.48
C GLY A 46 -4.95 3.80 -1.35
N ARG A 47 -6.13 4.33 -1.08
CA ARG A 47 -6.41 5.28 0.00
C ARG A 47 -7.53 4.74 0.85
N VAL A 48 -7.24 4.54 2.13
CA VAL A 48 -8.18 4.01 3.11
C VAL A 48 -8.52 5.08 4.14
N ALA A 49 -9.81 5.32 4.34
CA ALA A 49 -10.32 6.09 5.46
C ALA A 49 -10.61 5.15 6.62
N LEU A 50 -9.85 5.23 7.71
CA LEU A 50 -10.02 4.38 8.87
C LEU A 50 -10.83 5.09 9.94
N VAL A 51 -11.91 4.46 10.36
CA VAL A 51 -12.80 4.93 11.43
C VAL A 51 -12.68 3.97 12.60
N GLY A 52 -12.33 4.48 13.74
CA GLY A 52 -12.13 3.72 14.97
C GLY A 52 -10.73 3.85 15.54
N THR A 53 -10.55 3.30 16.73
CA THR A 53 -9.31 3.34 17.51
C THR A 53 -9.10 2.01 18.21
N GLY A 54 -7.90 1.75 18.68
CA GLY A 54 -7.52 0.55 19.43
C GLY A 54 -6.50 -0.30 18.67
N ASP A 55 -6.08 -1.39 19.29
CA ASP A 55 -4.97 -2.22 18.83
C ASP A 55 -5.18 -2.75 17.41
N LEU A 56 -6.39 -3.23 17.08
CA LEU A 56 -6.72 -3.69 15.72
C LEU A 56 -6.57 -2.55 14.68
N ALA A 57 -7.02 -1.35 15.03
CA ALA A 57 -6.93 -0.20 14.14
C ALA A 57 -5.46 0.22 13.94
N ASP A 58 -4.63 0.18 14.97
CA ASP A 58 -3.21 0.54 14.93
C ASP A 58 -2.39 -0.48 14.13
N ASP A 59 -2.64 -1.76 14.35
CA ASP A 59 -2.00 -2.85 13.61
C ASP A 59 -2.41 -2.84 12.14
N LEU A 60 -3.70 -2.54 11.85
CA LEU A 60 -4.19 -2.43 10.48
C LEU A 60 -3.54 -1.25 9.75
N VAL A 61 -3.36 -0.09 10.39
CA VAL A 61 -2.61 1.03 9.80
C VAL A 61 -1.21 0.59 9.46
N THR A 62 -0.50 -0.03 10.40
CA THR A 62 0.88 -0.49 10.20
C THR A 62 0.99 -1.48 9.04
N ALA A 63 0.07 -2.44 8.95
CA ALA A 63 0.04 -3.41 7.87
C ALA A 63 -0.22 -2.76 6.51
N LEU A 64 -1.22 -1.87 6.41
CA LEU A 64 -1.57 -1.19 5.16
C LEU A 64 -0.47 -0.22 4.69
N GLU A 65 0.16 0.51 5.61
CA GLU A 65 1.27 1.42 5.28
C GLU A 65 2.50 0.65 4.78
N SER A 66 2.76 -0.54 5.32
CA SER A 66 3.84 -1.41 4.82
C SER A 66 3.59 -1.86 3.37
N ASP A 67 2.33 -1.98 2.97
CA ASP A 67 1.90 -2.29 1.61
C ASP A 67 1.72 -1.04 0.72
N HIS A 68 2.24 0.11 1.17
CA HIS A 68 2.16 1.39 0.46
C HIS A 68 0.71 1.89 0.24
N VAL A 69 -0.22 1.48 1.08
CA VAL A 69 -1.59 2.00 1.11
C VAL A 69 -1.64 3.22 2.04
N GLY A 70 -2.14 4.34 1.51
CA GLY A 70 -2.31 5.55 2.32
C GLY A 70 -3.50 5.42 3.25
N VAL A 71 -3.27 5.55 4.56
CA VAL A 71 -4.34 5.49 5.57
C VAL A 71 -4.56 6.86 6.19
N THR A 72 -5.82 7.28 6.29
CA THR A 72 -6.21 8.51 6.98
C THR A 72 -7.25 8.17 8.04
N ARG A 73 -6.99 8.53 9.30
CA ARG A 73 -7.94 8.34 10.40
C ARG A 73 -8.94 9.48 10.40
N VAL A 74 -10.22 9.12 10.40
CA VAL A 74 -11.34 10.08 10.30
C VAL A 74 -12.53 9.61 11.12
N GLY A 75 -13.51 10.49 11.31
CA GLY A 75 -14.81 10.12 11.84
C GLY A 75 -15.67 9.37 10.81
N LEU A 76 -16.74 8.73 11.29
CA LEU A 76 -17.59 7.88 10.45
C LEU A 76 -18.21 8.64 9.27
N ASP A 77 -18.76 9.82 9.50
CA ASP A 77 -19.41 10.63 8.47
C ASP A 77 -18.40 11.15 7.46
N GLU A 78 -17.23 11.60 7.93
CA GLU A 78 -16.12 12.05 7.09
C GLU A 78 -15.58 10.90 6.23
N GLY A 79 -15.42 9.70 6.79
CA GLY A 79 -14.98 8.51 6.06
C GLY A 79 -15.91 8.17 4.90
N ARG A 80 -17.23 8.20 5.13
CA ARG A 80 -18.24 8.00 4.08
C ARG A 80 -18.18 9.08 3.02
N GLU A 81 -18.01 10.33 3.43
CA GLU A 81 -17.91 11.47 2.51
C GLU A 81 -16.64 11.40 1.64
N LEU A 82 -15.49 10.99 2.21
CA LEU A 82 -14.27 10.79 1.46
C LEU A 82 -14.42 9.72 0.37
N VAL A 83 -15.10 8.61 0.69
CA VAL A 83 -15.39 7.55 -0.28
C VAL A 83 -16.38 8.06 -1.35
N ALA A 84 -17.46 8.73 -0.95
CA ALA A 84 -18.47 9.25 -1.88
C ALA A 84 -17.86 10.28 -2.86
N ARG A 85 -16.89 11.09 -2.41
CA ARG A 85 -16.17 12.06 -3.25
C ARG A 85 -14.97 11.47 -4.01
N GLY A 86 -14.69 10.17 -3.86
CA GLY A 86 -13.55 9.52 -4.49
C GLY A 86 -12.18 9.98 -3.96
N ARG A 87 -12.14 10.51 -2.76
CA ARG A 87 -10.90 10.89 -2.07
C ARG A 87 -10.29 9.73 -1.28
N ALA A 88 -11.13 8.78 -0.86
CA ALA A 88 -10.73 7.46 -0.37
C ALA A 88 -11.35 6.39 -1.26
N ASP A 89 -10.66 5.29 -1.44
CA ASP A 89 -11.13 4.16 -2.23
C ASP A 89 -12.03 3.26 -1.40
N VAL A 90 -11.71 3.17 -0.09
CA VAL A 90 -12.43 2.34 0.88
C VAL A 90 -12.48 3.07 2.23
N ALA A 91 -13.57 2.93 2.97
CA ALA A 91 -13.62 3.29 4.38
C ALA A 91 -13.81 2.02 5.22
N VAL A 92 -12.94 1.84 6.20
CA VAL A 92 -12.98 0.72 7.14
C VAL A 92 -13.42 1.23 8.50
N VAL A 93 -14.52 0.68 9.01
CA VAL A 93 -15.04 1.01 10.34
C VAL A 93 -14.73 -0.14 11.28
N VAL A 94 -13.87 0.15 12.25
CA VAL A 94 -13.49 -0.77 13.33
C VAL A 94 -14.35 -0.45 14.55
N PRO A 95 -15.38 -1.24 14.85
CA PRO A 95 -16.19 -1.03 16.03
C PRO A 95 -15.40 -1.38 17.30
N ALA A 96 -15.81 -0.83 18.44
CA ALA A 96 -15.11 -1.05 19.71
C ALA A 96 -15.05 -2.55 20.10
N GLU A 97 -16.10 -3.29 19.78
CA GLU A 97 -16.21 -4.73 20.03
C GLU A 97 -15.16 -5.55 19.27
N ALA A 98 -14.77 -5.09 18.08
CA ALA A 98 -13.76 -5.76 17.26
C ALA A 98 -12.37 -5.76 17.94
N ASN A 99 -12.05 -4.76 18.75
CA ASN A 99 -10.78 -4.76 19.50
C ASN A 99 -10.77 -5.86 20.59
N GLY A 100 -11.92 -6.11 21.25
CA GLY A 100 -12.05 -7.19 22.21
C GLY A 100 -11.89 -8.57 21.56
N ALA A 101 -12.60 -8.80 20.46
CA ALA A 101 -12.49 -10.03 19.68
C ALA A 101 -11.05 -10.22 19.13
N TYR A 102 -10.41 -9.15 18.65
CA TYR A 102 -9.02 -9.18 18.21
C TYR A 102 -8.07 -9.60 19.34
N ALA A 103 -8.18 -8.97 20.51
CA ALA A 103 -7.34 -9.32 21.66
C ALA A 103 -7.54 -10.78 22.12
N ALA A 104 -8.76 -11.31 22.00
CA ALA A 104 -9.10 -12.70 22.34
C ALA A 104 -8.69 -13.71 21.24
N GLY A 105 -8.31 -13.26 20.04
CA GLY A 105 -8.04 -14.13 18.89
C GLY A 105 -9.31 -14.76 18.33
N GLU A 106 -10.44 -14.09 18.48
CA GLU A 106 -11.76 -14.49 17.98
C GLU A 106 -12.03 -13.91 16.58
N ASP A 107 -13.13 -14.33 15.96
CA ASP A 107 -13.54 -13.87 14.65
C ASP A 107 -13.83 -12.36 14.64
N LEU A 108 -13.25 -11.65 13.66
CA LEU A 108 -13.37 -10.21 13.54
C LEU A 108 -14.54 -9.81 12.64
N THR A 109 -15.31 -8.84 13.10
CA THR A 109 -16.33 -8.19 12.28
C THR A 109 -16.02 -6.71 12.13
N VAL A 110 -15.69 -6.28 10.91
CA VAL A 110 -15.49 -4.87 10.56
C VAL A 110 -16.45 -4.50 9.44
N GLN A 111 -16.84 -3.23 9.37
CA GLN A 111 -17.65 -2.74 8.25
C GLN A 111 -16.73 -2.09 7.22
N VAL A 112 -16.93 -2.43 5.96
CA VAL A 112 -16.17 -1.89 4.85
C VAL A 112 -17.12 -1.18 3.89
N VAL A 113 -16.88 0.11 3.65
CA VAL A 113 -17.60 0.91 2.66
C VAL A 113 -16.69 1.07 1.45
N VAL A 114 -17.07 0.48 0.34
CA VAL A 114 -16.27 0.45 -0.89
C VAL A 114 -16.76 1.53 -1.83
N GLY A 115 -15.84 2.30 -2.40
CA GLY A 115 -16.13 3.27 -3.45
C GLY A 115 -16.44 2.60 -4.78
N ASN A 116 -16.95 3.38 -5.72
CA ASN A 116 -17.32 2.90 -7.05
C ASN A 116 -16.21 3.05 -8.11
N GLN A 117 -14.97 3.36 -7.68
CA GLN A 117 -13.83 3.52 -8.57
C GLN A 117 -13.19 2.15 -8.86
N ALA A 118 -12.55 2.01 -10.02
CA ALA A 118 -11.88 0.77 -10.42
C ALA A 118 -10.81 0.31 -9.39
N GLN A 119 -10.16 1.26 -8.73
CA GLN A 119 -9.13 0.97 -7.71
C GLN A 119 -9.70 0.52 -6.36
N SER A 120 -10.97 0.82 -6.08
CA SER A 120 -11.61 0.50 -4.80
C SER A 120 -11.64 -1.00 -4.54
N GLN A 121 -11.89 -1.83 -5.54
CA GLN A 121 -11.88 -3.29 -5.40
C GLN A 121 -10.49 -3.84 -5.04
N THR A 122 -9.44 -3.31 -5.67
CA THR A 122 -8.07 -3.72 -5.34
C THR A 122 -7.68 -3.29 -3.93
N THR A 123 -8.08 -2.09 -3.51
CA THR A 123 -7.85 -1.60 -2.15
C THR A 123 -8.63 -2.40 -1.12
N GLU A 124 -9.88 -2.76 -1.42
CA GLU A 124 -10.70 -3.64 -0.59
C GLU A 124 -10.03 -5.00 -0.37
N GLN A 125 -9.53 -5.63 -1.45
CA GLN A 125 -8.83 -6.92 -1.34
C GLN A 125 -7.58 -6.82 -0.46
N ARG A 126 -6.82 -5.74 -0.55
CA ARG A 126 -5.66 -5.49 0.31
C ARG A 126 -6.06 -5.35 1.77
N VAL A 127 -7.12 -4.58 2.05
CA VAL A 127 -7.68 -4.46 3.40
C VAL A 127 -8.13 -5.81 3.93
N ALA A 128 -8.84 -6.60 3.12
CA ALA A 128 -9.29 -7.94 3.52
C ALA A 128 -8.12 -8.89 3.80
N THR A 129 -7.06 -8.85 2.97
CA THR A 129 -5.84 -9.63 3.19
C THR A 129 -5.15 -9.20 4.49
N ALA A 130 -4.95 -7.90 4.71
CA ALA A 130 -4.32 -7.39 5.93
C ALA A 130 -5.10 -7.78 7.19
N LEU A 131 -6.43 -7.66 7.16
CA LEU A 131 -7.30 -8.10 8.28
C LEU A 131 -7.20 -9.62 8.51
N GLY A 132 -7.20 -10.41 7.44
CA GLY A 132 -7.03 -11.86 7.53
C GLY A 132 -5.70 -12.25 8.16
N ASP A 133 -4.61 -11.63 7.74
CA ASP A 133 -3.27 -11.87 8.29
C ASP A 133 -3.17 -11.48 9.77
N LEU A 134 -3.77 -10.35 10.15
CA LEU A 134 -3.81 -9.91 11.54
C LEU A 134 -4.63 -10.87 12.40
N ALA A 135 -5.81 -11.29 11.93
CA ALA A 135 -6.65 -12.25 12.64
C ALA A 135 -5.93 -13.61 12.82
N LEU A 136 -5.28 -14.12 11.79
CA LEU A 136 -4.51 -15.36 11.85
C LEU A 136 -3.36 -15.27 12.85
N ARG A 137 -2.58 -14.18 12.81
CA ARG A 137 -1.46 -13.98 13.76
C ARG A 137 -1.96 -13.90 15.20
N GLN A 138 -3.03 -13.16 15.44
CA GLN A 138 -3.59 -13.03 16.78
C GLN A 138 -4.19 -14.35 17.28
N GLY A 139 -4.89 -15.08 16.42
CA GLY A 139 -5.38 -16.43 16.73
C GLY A 139 -4.24 -17.40 17.08
N GLN A 140 -3.10 -17.33 16.39
CA GLN A 140 -1.91 -18.11 16.72
C GLN A 140 -1.32 -17.72 18.08
N VAL A 141 -1.24 -16.40 18.38
CA VAL A 141 -0.79 -15.91 19.70
C VAL A 141 -1.71 -16.41 20.79
N ALA A 142 -3.02 -16.32 20.60
CA ALA A 142 -4.02 -16.79 21.57
C ALA A 142 -3.92 -18.31 21.80
N ALA A 143 -3.73 -19.09 20.74
CA ALA A 143 -3.54 -20.54 20.85
C ALA A 143 -2.26 -20.92 21.63
N LEU A 144 -1.15 -20.22 21.39
CA LEU A 144 0.10 -20.44 22.11
C LEU A 144 -0.02 -20.00 23.57
N ALA A 145 -0.72 -18.91 23.86
CA ALA A 145 -1.01 -18.46 25.21
C ALA A 145 -1.89 -19.49 25.95
N GLY A 146 -2.88 -20.06 25.28
CA GLY A 146 -3.69 -21.18 25.82
C GLY A 146 -2.87 -22.44 26.09
N ALA A 147 -1.76 -22.64 25.42
CA ALA A 147 -0.82 -23.75 25.67
C ALA A 147 0.20 -23.44 26.79
N GLY A 148 0.10 -22.28 27.44
CA GLY A 148 0.93 -21.91 28.59
C GLY A 148 2.13 -21.02 28.31
N LEU A 149 2.29 -20.51 27.09
CA LEU A 149 3.24 -19.45 26.80
C LEU A 149 2.64 -18.08 27.20
N ASP A 150 3.48 -17.17 27.69
CA ASP A 150 3.02 -15.78 27.79
C ASP A 150 2.87 -15.15 26.40
N ALA A 151 2.02 -14.12 26.30
CA ALA A 151 1.68 -13.51 25.01
C ALA A 151 2.89 -12.84 24.32
N GLU A 152 3.87 -12.38 25.08
CA GLU A 152 5.08 -11.75 24.53
C GLU A 152 6.03 -12.81 23.96
N ALA A 153 6.22 -13.92 24.66
CA ALA A 153 6.99 -15.06 24.18
C ALA A 153 6.34 -15.70 22.93
N ALA A 154 5.01 -15.78 22.90
CA ALA A 154 4.26 -16.27 21.74
C ALA A 154 4.48 -15.38 20.49
N ARG A 155 4.39 -14.06 20.65
CA ARG A 155 4.68 -13.11 19.54
C ARG A 155 6.13 -13.20 19.07
N ALA A 156 7.10 -13.28 19.98
CA ALA A 156 8.50 -13.42 19.66
C ALA A 156 8.79 -14.73 18.90
N ALA A 157 8.19 -15.83 19.31
CA ALA A 157 8.32 -17.12 18.63
C ALA A 157 7.76 -17.09 17.21
N LEU A 158 6.58 -16.48 17.01
CA LEU A 158 5.98 -16.33 15.68
C LEU A 158 6.80 -15.40 14.77
N ALA A 159 7.35 -14.31 15.30
CA ALA A 159 8.22 -13.41 14.55
C ALA A 159 9.50 -14.13 14.10
N ALA A 160 10.11 -14.94 14.98
CA ALA A 160 11.29 -15.73 14.64
C ALA A 160 10.99 -16.81 13.58
N ALA A 161 9.84 -17.48 13.69
CA ALA A 161 9.40 -18.46 12.69
C ALA A 161 9.12 -17.82 11.33
N GLY A 162 8.50 -16.64 11.30
CA GLY A 162 8.25 -15.87 10.07
C GLY A 162 9.54 -15.44 9.36
N ALA A 163 10.57 -15.07 10.11
CA ALA A 163 11.87 -14.69 9.56
C ALA A 163 12.63 -15.85 8.88
N LEU A 164 12.32 -17.10 9.26
CA LEU A 164 12.94 -18.32 8.66
C LEU A 164 12.28 -18.75 7.34
N VAL A 165 11.12 -18.22 7.01
CA VAL A 165 10.32 -18.63 5.83
C VAL A 165 10.44 -17.62 4.69
N GLN A 166 11.07 -16.47 4.90
CA GLN A 166 11.33 -15.51 3.80
C GLN A 166 12.50 -16.01 2.96
N PRO A 167 12.27 -16.21 1.64
CA PRO A 167 13.31 -16.66 0.72
C PRO A 167 14.36 -15.58 0.44
#